data_6872daefacc2e122de0369f14ab271b9
#
_entry.id   6872daefacc2e122de0369f14ab271b9
#
_cell.length_a   1.000
_cell.length_b   1.000
_cell.length_c   1.000
_cell.angle_alpha   90.00
_cell.angle_beta   90.00
_cell.angle_gamma   90.00
#
_symmetry.space_group_name_H-M   'P 1'
#
loop_
_entity.id
_entity.type
_entity.pdbx_description
1 polymer ?
#
loop_
_entity_poly.entity_id
_entity_poly.type
_entity_poly.pdbx_seq_one_letter_code
_entity_poly.pdbx_strand_id
1 'polypeptide(L)'
;DFINDFIKLSSDETYKVSKEALQIYFLNQVYNEIEKVDIGLVDWYLEIVSKISFTAKQNYLNDFVSKPIEVVKNLIEENKTVRKASPSKAYVLGNSLFTTGSEKITTIQNILGKNNIQFTSISDKLSDEILQCGIVYFKKFRDTDTDPSAKAMDLFKKAKKLAVGSIAIQRCQENTENLQEWIDDSSERELNKKIGEDVKFIMDLLNLAVTTLKN
;
A
#
# COMPACT_ATOMS: atom_id res chain seq x y z
N ASP A 1 -43.92 -36.51 2.98
CA ASP A 1 -42.79 -36.94 2.16
C ASP A 1 -41.55 -36.17 2.58
N PHE A 2 -40.51 -36.88 3.04
CA PHE A 2 -39.27 -36.34 3.62
C PHE A 2 -38.65 -35.21 2.79
N ILE A 3 -38.71 -35.30 1.46
CA ILE A 3 -38.17 -34.27 0.54
C ILE A 3 -39.01 -32.99 0.63
N ASN A 4 -40.33 -33.10 0.67
CA ASN A 4 -41.19 -31.91 0.76
C ASN A 4 -41.14 -31.26 2.15
N ASP A 5 -40.96 -32.04 3.20
CA ASP A 5 -40.74 -31.54 4.55
C ASP A 5 -39.38 -30.88 4.68
N PHE A 6 -38.36 -31.45 4.04
CA PHE A 6 -37.00 -30.82 3.99
C PHE A 6 -37.00 -29.51 3.18
N ILE A 7 -37.74 -29.44 2.05
CA ILE A 7 -37.89 -28.22 1.27
C ILE A 7 -38.63 -27.14 2.06
N LYS A 8 -39.67 -27.50 2.80
CA LYS A 8 -40.39 -26.60 3.72
C LYS A 8 -39.48 -26.08 4.82
N LEU A 9 -38.74 -26.93 5.48
CA LEU A 9 -37.78 -26.55 6.51
C LEU A 9 -36.66 -25.63 5.92
N SER A 10 -36.25 -25.87 4.69
CA SER A 10 -35.20 -25.06 4.03
C SER A 10 -35.61 -23.64 3.67
N SER A 11 -36.92 -23.34 3.65
CA SER A 11 -37.47 -22.00 3.45
C SER A 11 -37.72 -21.22 4.75
N ASP A 12 -37.64 -21.87 5.90
CA ASP A 12 -37.79 -21.26 7.22
C ASP A 12 -36.55 -20.44 7.60
N GLU A 13 -36.74 -19.23 8.12
CA GLU A 13 -35.63 -18.36 8.57
C GLU A 13 -34.80 -19.01 9.68
N THR A 14 -35.45 -19.75 10.60
CA THR A 14 -34.77 -20.49 11.67
C THR A 14 -33.86 -21.58 11.10
N TYR A 15 -34.30 -22.27 10.06
CA TYR A 15 -33.49 -23.28 9.37
C TYR A 15 -32.31 -22.64 8.64
N LYS A 16 -32.50 -21.50 7.98
CA LYS A 16 -31.39 -20.76 7.34
C LYS A 16 -30.32 -20.39 8.35
N VAL A 17 -30.70 -19.81 9.49
CA VAL A 17 -29.76 -19.47 10.58
C VAL A 17 -29.04 -20.72 11.10
N SER A 18 -29.77 -21.82 11.33
CA SER A 18 -29.17 -23.08 11.79
C SER A 18 -28.22 -23.68 10.75
N LYS A 19 -28.59 -23.60 9.46
CA LYS A 19 -27.75 -24.07 8.35
C LYS A 19 -26.44 -23.29 8.26
N GLU A 20 -26.50 -21.96 8.35
CA GLU A 20 -25.33 -21.10 8.35
C GLU A 20 -24.41 -21.41 9.53
N ALA A 21 -24.96 -21.53 10.74
CA ALA A 21 -24.21 -21.87 11.94
C ALA A 21 -23.52 -23.24 11.81
N LEU A 22 -24.21 -24.24 11.26
CA LEU A 22 -23.63 -25.56 11.00
C LEU A 22 -22.53 -25.52 9.95
N GLN A 23 -22.71 -24.77 8.87
CA GLN A 23 -21.69 -24.59 7.85
C GLN A 23 -20.40 -23.97 8.45
N ILE A 24 -20.56 -22.88 9.22
CA ILE A 24 -19.44 -22.23 9.90
C ILE A 24 -18.76 -23.18 10.89
N TYR A 25 -19.54 -23.94 11.67
CA TYR A 25 -19.01 -24.91 12.61
C TYR A 25 -18.14 -25.97 11.92
N PHE A 26 -18.62 -26.60 10.85
CA PHE A 26 -17.87 -27.61 10.11
C PHE A 26 -16.61 -27.04 9.46
N LEU A 27 -16.70 -25.87 8.86
CA LEU A 27 -15.55 -25.21 8.25
C LEU A 27 -14.47 -24.86 9.30
N ASN A 28 -14.89 -24.40 10.48
CA ASN A 28 -13.97 -24.17 11.60
C ASN A 28 -13.30 -25.45 12.11
N GLN A 29 -14.05 -26.58 12.18
CA GLN A 29 -13.45 -27.85 12.55
C GLN A 29 -12.38 -28.29 11.53
N VAL A 30 -12.67 -28.19 10.24
CA VAL A 30 -11.69 -28.49 9.18
C VAL A 30 -10.49 -27.56 9.26
N TYR A 31 -10.70 -26.27 9.43
CA TYR A 31 -9.64 -25.30 9.62
C TYR A 31 -8.71 -25.66 10.79
N ASN A 32 -9.29 -25.95 11.96
CA ASN A 32 -8.54 -26.28 13.16
C ASN A 32 -7.71 -27.57 13.01
N GLU A 33 -8.22 -28.55 12.28
CA GLU A 33 -7.47 -29.78 12.01
C GLU A 33 -6.32 -29.54 11.00
N ILE A 34 -6.54 -28.73 9.96
CA ILE A 34 -5.49 -28.36 9.00
C ILE A 34 -4.39 -27.55 9.69
N GLU A 35 -4.76 -26.57 10.51
CA GLU A 35 -3.80 -25.72 11.25
C GLU A 35 -2.89 -26.54 12.18
N LYS A 36 -3.42 -27.61 12.80
CA LYS A 36 -2.64 -28.53 13.65
C LYS A 36 -1.65 -29.38 12.86
N VAL A 37 -1.97 -29.71 11.62
CA VAL A 37 -1.13 -30.59 10.78
C VAL A 37 -0.04 -29.77 10.09
N ASP A 38 -0.42 -28.71 9.40
CA ASP A 38 0.51 -27.82 8.71
C ASP A 38 -0.13 -26.43 8.47
N ILE A 39 0.40 -25.42 9.11
CA ILE A 39 -0.07 -24.04 8.97
C ILE A 39 0.05 -23.54 7.51
N GLY A 40 0.97 -24.08 6.72
CA GLY A 40 1.13 -23.74 5.31
C GLY A 40 -0.05 -24.16 4.43
N LEU A 41 -0.85 -25.14 4.88
CA LEU A 41 -2.06 -25.59 4.19
C LEU A 41 -3.28 -24.69 4.46
N VAL A 42 -3.20 -23.80 5.44
CA VAL A 42 -4.32 -22.89 5.80
C VAL A 42 -4.65 -21.96 4.63
N ASP A 43 -3.65 -21.35 4.00
CA ASP A 43 -3.87 -20.45 2.85
C ASP A 43 -4.53 -21.20 1.68
N TRP A 44 -4.10 -22.42 1.40
CA TRP A 44 -4.71 -23.29 0.40
C TRP A 44 -6.16 -23.65 0.73
N TYR A 45 -6.44 -23.96 2.00
CA TYR A 45 -7.80 -24.23 2.46
C TYR A 45 -8.73 -23.03 2.28
N LEU A 46 -8.29 -21.85 2.71
CA LEU A 46 -9.06 -20.60 2.55
C LEU A 46 -9.28 -20.24 1.08
N GLU A 47 -8.31 -20.50 0.22
CA GLU A 47 -8.45 -20.36 -1.23
C GLU A 47 -9.55 -21.26 -1.79
N ILE A 48 -9.61 -22.54 -1.37
CA ILE A 48 -10.67 -23.46 -1.77
C ILE A 48 -12.03 -22.95 -1.27
N VAL A 49 -12.14 -22.61 0.01
CA VAL A 49 -13.38 -22.10 0.61
C VAL A 49 -13.85 -20.83 -0.11
N SER A 50 -12.93 -19.99 -0.56
CA SER A 50 -13.28 -18.78 -1.34
C SER A 50 -13.93 -19.09 -2.68
N LYS A 51 -13.70 -20.26 -3.27
CA LYS A 51 -14.23 -20.71 -4.56
C LYS A 51 -15.58 -21.46 -4.45
N ILE A 52 -15.90 -21.98 -3.26
CA ILE A 52 -17.15 -22.69 -3.01
C ILE A 52 -18.28 -21.69 -2.76
N SER A 53 -19.51 -22.00 -3.21
CA SER A 53 -20.69 -21.18 -2.93
C SER A 53 -21.48 -21.73 -1.75
N PHE A 54 -21.64 -20.94 -0.69
CA PHE A 54 -22.47 -21.26 0.48
C PHE A 54 -22.95 -19.97 1.16
N THR A 55 -24.04 -20.04 1.91
CA THR A 55 -24.75 -18.85 2.41
C THR A 55 -23.89 -18.02 3.39
N ALA A 56 -23.21 -18.69 4.33
CA ALA A 56 -22.38 -18.04 5.34
C ALA A 56 -20.96 -17.66 4.86
N LYS A 57 -20.65 -17.86 3.57
CA LYS A 57 -19.30 -17.70 3.02
C LYS A 57 -18.67 -16.35 3.36
N GLN A 58 -19.41 -15.27 3.13
CA GLN A 58 -18.87 -13.93 3.33
C GLN A 58 -18.51 -13.68 4.79
N ASN A 59 -19.40 -14.08 5.70
CA ASN A 59 -19.17 -13.94 7.14
C ASN A 59 -17.98 -14.79 7.58
N TYR A 60 -17.92 -16.04 7.12
CA TYR A 60 -16.83 -16.96 7.42
C TYR A 60 -15.47 -16.41 6.99
N LEU A 61 -15.36 -15.95 5.74
CA LEU A 61 -14.10 -15.41 5.20
C LEU A 61 -13.71 -14.09 5.86
N ASN A 62 -14.67 -13.24 6.23
CA ASN A 62 -14.39 -11.99 6.91
C ASN A 62 -13.69 -12.19 8.26
N ASP A 63 -14.00 -13.27 8.98
CA ASP A 63 -13.35 -13.59 10.26
C ASP A 63 -11.86 -13.87 10.07
N PHE A 64 -11.47 -14.52 8.97
CA PHE A 64 -10.05 -14.81 8.69
C PHE A 64 -9.25 -13.61 8.18
N VAL A 65 -9.89 -12.65 7.52
CA VAL A 65 -9.17 -11.46 7.02
C VAL A 65 -9.11 -10.32 8.03
N SER A 66 -9.89 -10.37 9.10
CA SER A 66 -9.92 -9.31 10.11
C SER A 66 -8.54 -9.07 10.73
N LYS A 67 -7.82 -10.13 11.13
CA LYS A 67 -6.47 -10.05 11.69
C LYS A 67 -5.45 -9.50 10.68
N PRO A 68 -5.29 -10.06 9.46
CA PRO A 68 -4.40 -9.49 8.44
C PRO A 68 -4.70 -8.02 8.13
N ILE A 69 -5.97 -7.63 8.04
CA ILE A 69 -6.38 -6.24 7.81
C ILE A 69 -5.94 -5.35 8.98
N GLU A 70 -6.12 -5.79 10.22
CA GLU A 70 -5.68 -5.04 11.40
C GLU A 70 -4.16 -4.86 11.43
N VAL A 71 -3.42 -5.92 11.13
CA VAL A 71 -1.95 -5.85 11.01
C VAL A 71 -1.53 -4.79 9.99
N VAL A 72 -2.13 -4.78 8.79
CA VAL A 72 -1.80 -3.77 7.77
C VAL A 72 -2.17 -2.36 8.23
N LYS A 73 -3.32 -2.17 8.89
CA LYS A 73 -3.70 -0.86 9.47
C LYS A 73 -2.68 -0.37 10.49
N ASN A 74 -2.23 -1.23 11.39
CA ASN A 74 -1.25 -0.89 12.41
C ASN A 74 0.10 -0.53 11.77
N LEU A 75 0.58 -1.31 10.79
CA LEU A 75 1.79 -1.00 10.02
C LEU A 75 1.71 0.37 9.34
N ILE A 76 0.56 0.73 8.76
CA ILE A 76 0.35 2.04 8.14
C ILE A 76 0.44 3.17 9.17
N GLU A 77 -0.24 3.05 10.31
CA GLU A 77 -0.25 4.12 11.33
C GLU A 77 1.11 4.28 12.04
N GLU A 78 1.80 3.18 12.31
CA GLU A 78 3.17 3.21 12.83
C GLU A 78 4.12 3.90 11.83
N ASN A 79 4.07 3.49 10.55
CA ASN A 79 4.87 4.09 9.49
C ASN A 79 4.63 5.59 9.38
N LYS A 80 3.37 6.00 9.32
CA LYS A 80 2.93 7.40 9.26
C LYS A 80 3.45 8.24 10.43
N THR A 81 3.43 7.67 11.63
CA THR A 81 3.94 8.33 12.83
C THR A 81 5.45 8.55 12.74
N VAL A 82 6.21 7.49 12.41
CA VAL A 82 7.67 7.57 12.30
C VAL A 82 8.10 8.45 11.12
N ARG A 83 7.41 8.38 9.98
CA ARG A 83 7.67 9.21 8.79
C ARG A 83 7.50 10.69 9.10
N LYS A 84 6.47 11.08 9.86
CA LYS A 84 6.26 12.46 10.28
C LYS A 84 7.37 12.95 11.21
N ALA A 85 7.81 12.11 12.15
CA ALA A 85 8.88 12.43 13.08
C ALA A 85 10.27 12.44 12.43
N SER A 86 10.49 11.61 11.42
CA SER A 86 11.80 11.42 10.77
C SER A 86 11.69 11.33 9.24
N PRO A 87 11.44 12.46 8.55
CA PRO A 87 11.27 12.49 7.08
C PRO A 87 12.45 11.91 6.30
N SER A 88 13.67 12.02 6.80
CA SER A 88 14.87 11.46 6.17
C SER A 88 14.87 9.93 6.08
N LYS A 89 14.11 9.25 6.95
CA LYS A 89 13.96 7.79 6.95
C LYS A 89 12.83 7.30 6.03
N ALA A 90 12.09 8.20 5.39
CA ALA A 90 10.88 7.86 4.63
C ALA A 90 11.11 6.78 3.56
N TYR A 91 12.26 6.79 2.86
CA TYR A 91 12.57 5.74 1.89
C TYR A 91 12.68 4.35 2.53
N VAL A 92 13.41 4.23 3.62
CA VAL A 92 13.56 2.93 4.33
C VAL A 92 12.22 2.46 4.89
N LEU A 93 11.45 3.38 5.47
CA LEU A 93 10.11 3.10 6.00
C LEU A 93 9.16 2.61 4.92
N GLY A 94 9.12 3.28 3.76
CA GLY A 94 8.28 2.88 2.62
C GLY A 94 8.65 1.51 2.07
N ASN A 95 9.95 1.18 1.99
CA ASN A 95 10.41 -0.14 1.57
C ASN A 95 10.03 -1.24 2.56
N SER A 96 10.23 -1.03 3.85
CA SER A 96 9.84 -1.97 4.90
C SER A 96 8.33 -2.21 4.86
N LEU A 97 7.55 -1.12 4.77
CA LEU A 97 6.09 -1.19 4.68
C LEU A 97 5.62 -1.96 3.45
N PHE A 98 6.26 -1.75 2.28
CA PHE A 98 5.94 -2.50 1.07
C PHE A 98 6.22 -3.99 1.26
N THR A 99 7.40 -4.36 1.77
CA THR A 99 7.79 -5.77 1.93
C THR A 99 6.85 -6.51 2.87
N THR A 100 6.60 -5.96 4.06
CA THR A 100 5.75 -6.60 5.07
C THR A 100 4.26 -6.54 4.71
N GLY A 101 3.81 -5.40 4.19
CA GLY A 101 2.40 -5.17 3.87
C GLY A 101 1.92 -5.93 2.64
N SER A 102 2.74 -6.04 1.57
CA SER A 102 2.34 -6.72 0.34
C SER A 102 2.05 -8.21 0.54
N GLU A 103 2.75 -8.87 1.44
CA GLU A 103 2.48 -10.26 1.80
C GLU A 103 1.07 -10.41 2.38
N LYS A 104 0.70 -9.54 3.33
CA LYS A 104 -0.64 -9.54 3.95
C LYS A 104 -1.74 -9.16 2.97
N ILE A 105 -1.47 -8.20 2.07
CA ILE A 105 -2.40 -7.82 0.99
C ILE A 105 -2.66 -9.02 0.06
N THR A 106 -1.63 -9.79 -0.28
CA THR A 106 -1.78 -11.00 -1.11
C THR A 106 -2.68 -12.04 -0.43
N THR A 107 -2.48 -12.30 0.87
CA THR A 107 -3.35 -13.18 1.64
C THR A 107 -4.80 -12.68 1.65
N ILE A 108 -5.03 -11.40 1.93
CA ILE A 108 -6.38 -10.80 1.92
C ILE A 108 -7.02 -10.93 0.52
N GLN A 109 -6.26 -10.67 -0.55
CA GLN A 109 -6.73 -10.80 -1.93
C GLN A 109 -7.14 -12.23 -2.29
N ASN A 110 -6.35 -13.21 -1.88
CA ASN A 110 -6.63 -14.64 -2.14
C ASN A 110 -7.93 -15.09 -1.46
N ILE A 111 -8.19 -14.59 -0.26
CA ILE A 111 -9.38 -14.93 0.51
C ILE A 111 -10.63 -14.19 0.02
N LEU A 112 -10.56 -12.87 -0.15
CA LEU A 112 -11.72 -12.04 -0.48
C LEU A 112 -11.98 -11.89 -1.99
N GLY A 113 -10.93 -12.04 -2.81
CA GLY A 113 -10.97 -11.75 -4.25
C GLY A 113 -10.71 -10.29 -4.58
N LYS A 114 -10.30 -10.05 -5.83
CA LYS A 114 -9.87 -8.73 -6.33
C LYS A 114 -10.96 -7.65 -6.31
N ASN A 115 -12.23 -8.06 -6.43
CA ASN A 115 -13.37 -7.14 -6.53
C ASN A 115 -14.00 -6.83 -5.16
N ASN A 116 -13.44 -7.33 -4.07
CA ASN A 116 -13.97 -7.08 -2.74
C ASN A 116 -13.60 -5.68 -2.25
N ILE A 117 -14.59 -4.96 -1.72
CA ILE A 117 -14.41 -3.57 -1.28
C ILE A 117 -13.45 -3.43 -0.08
N GLN A 118 -13.41 -4.42 0.81
CA GLN A 118 -12.49 -4.40 1.95
C GLN A 118 -11.05 -4.58 1.48
N PHE A 119 -10.82 -5.51 0.52
CA PHE A 119 -9.52 -5.69 -0.12
C PHE A 119 -9.08 -4.40 -0.81
N THR A 120 -9.93 -3.83 -1.68
CA THR A 120 -9.61 -2.56 -2.38
C THR A 120 -9.25 -1.47 -1.39
N SER A 121 -10.07 -1.27 -0.35
CA SER A 121 -9.87 -0.22 0.64
C SER A 121 -8.54 -0.35 1.39
N ILE A 122 -8.16 -1.55 1.83
CA ILE A 122 -6.92 -1.74 2.59
C ILE A 122 -5.68 -1.67 1.69
N SER A 123 -5.77 -2.19 0.46
CA SER A 123 -4.70 -2.14 -0.53
C SER A 123 -4.40 -0.69 -0.94
N ASP A 124 -5.44 0.10 -1.20
CA ASP A 124 -5.30 1.51 -1.55
C ASP A 124 -4.71 2.35 -0.40
N LYS A 125 -5.08 2.07 0.85
CA LYS A 125 -4.49 2.74 2.01
C LYS A 125 -3.00 2.43 2.17
N LEU A 126 -2.61 1.17 1.95
CA LEU A 126 -1.21 0.77 1.98
C LEU A 126 -0.43 1.44 0.84
N SER A 127 -0.98 1.43 -0.36
CA SER A 127 -0.44 2.12 -1.53
C SER A 127 -0.22 3.61 -1.25
N ASP A 128 -1.23 4.28 -0.69
CA ASP A 128 -1.15 5.72 -0.37
C ASP A 128 -0.03 6.04 0.63
N GLU A 129 0.12 5.25 1.70
CA GLU A 129 1.18 5.51 2.68
C GLU A 129 2.58 5.29 2.07
N ILE A 130 2.78 4.27 1.20
CA ILE A 130 4.04 4.06 0.49
C ILE A 130 4.33 5.22 -0.47
N LEU A 131 3.31 5.70 -1.19
CA LEU A 131 3.39 6.88 -2.05
C LEU A 131 3.80 8.13 -1.23
N GLN A 132 3.18 8.33 -0.07
CA GLN A 132 3.53 9.42 0.85
C GLN A 132 4.97 9.33 1.34
N CYS A 133 5.50 8.12 1.58
CA CYS A 133 6.91 7.95 1.90
C CYS A 133 7.81 8.46 0.77
N GLY A 134 7.48 8.16 -0.48
CA GLY A 134 8.22 8.66 -1.64
C GLY A 134 8.16 10.19 -1.78
N ILE A 135 6.97 10.77 -1.63
CA ILE A 135 6.76 12.22 -1.69
C ILE A 135 7.55 12.94 -0.59
N VAL A 136 7.49 12.43 0.64
CA VAL A 136 8.19 13.04 1.79
C VAL A 136 9.69 12.92 1.63
N TYR A 137 10.20 11.77 1.16
CA TYR A 137 11.61 11.59 0.88
C TYR A 137 12.09 12.57 -0.19
N PHE A 138 11.37 12.66 -1.31
CA PHE A 138 11.67 13.59 -2.39
C PHE A 138 11.72 15.04 -1.89
N LYS A 139 10.68 15.52 -1.23
CA LYS A 139 10.62 16.89 -0.68
C LYS A 139 11.73 17.19 0.30
N LYS A 140 12.20 16.19 1.07
CA LYS A 140 13.27 16.39 2.06
C LYS A 140 14.63 16.61 1.40
N PHE A 141 14.90 15.97 0.25
CA PHE A 141 16.23 15.93 -0.34
C PHE A 141 16.37 16.67 -1.68
N ARG A 142 15.27 17.08 -2.35
CA ARG A 142 15.30 17.71 -3.67
C ARG A 142 16.13 18.99 -3.76
N ASP A 143 16.28 19.70 -2.64
CA ASP A 143 17.01 20.97 -2.55
C ASP A 143 18.38 20.77 -1.84
N THR A 144 18.88 19.53 -1.79
CA THR A 144 20.18 19.16 -1.23
C THR A 144 21.08 18.58 -2.32
N ASP A 145 22.35 18.30 -1.98
CA ASP A 145 23.30 17.63 -2.90
C ASP A 145 22.96 16.15 -3.18
N THR A 146 21.98 15.59 -2.46
CA THR A 146 21.54 14.21 -2.66
C THR A 146 20.39 14.17 -3.65
N ASP A 147 20.58 13.52 -4.80
CA ASP A 147 19.47 13.29 -5.73
C ASP A 147 18.47 12.26 -5.16
N PRO A 148 17.22 12.67 -4.87
CA PRO A 148 16.21 11.78 -4.32
C PRO A 148 15.39 11.03 -5.39
N SER A 149 15.56 11.33 -6.67
CA SER A 149 14.65 10.94 -7.74
C SER A 149 14.51 9.42 -7.88
N ALA A 150 15.63 8.70 -7.92
CA ALA A 150 15.62 7.23 -8.08
C ALA A 150 14.91 6.53 -6.92
N LYS A 151 15.12 6.98 -5.68
CA LYS A 151 14.50 6.39 -4.48
C LYS A 151 13.00 6.74 -4.38
N ALA A 152 12.64 7.98 -4.73
CA ALA A 152 11.22 8.37 -4.77
C ALA A 152 10.46 7.60 -5.86
N MET A 153 11.05 7.46 -7.05
CA MET A 153 10.48 6.71 -8.17
C MET A 153 10.28 5.22 -7.83
N ASP A 154 11.23 4.60 -7.11
CA ASP A 154 11.10 3.22 -6.63
C ASP A 154 9.86 3.06 -5.73
N LEU A 155 9.65 3.97 -4.77
CA LEU A 155 8.47 3.94 -3.91
C LEU A 155 7.16 4.19 -4.67
N PHE A 156 7.15 5.11 -5.67
CA PHE A 156 5.98 5.35 -6.49
C PHE A 156 5.58 4.12 -7.31
N LYS A 157 6.57 3.41 -7.89
CA LYS A 157 6.34 2.14 -8.58
C LYS A 157 5.82 1.05 -7.65
N LYS A 158 6.31 0.98 -6.41
CA LYS A 158 5.82 0.05 -5.37
C LYS A 158 4.39 0.38 -4.96
N ALA A 159 4.08 1.64 -4.73
CA ALA A 159 2.72 2.09 -4.44
C ALA A 159 1.75 1.72 -5.58
N LYS A 160 2.12 1.99 -6.83
CA LYS A 160 1.31 1.67 -8.02
C LYS A 160 0.99 0.17 -8.14
N LYS A 161 1.90 -0.72 -7.71
CA LYS A 161 1.65 -2.18 -7.72
C LYS A 161 0.53 -2.60 -6.76
N LEU A 162 0.29 -1.84 -5.70
CA LEU A 162 -0.71 -2.12 -4.68
C LEU A 162 -2.02 -1.34 -4.89
N ALA A 163 -2.00 -0.29 -5.69
CA ALA A 163 -3.19 0.50 -6.01
C ALA A 163 -4.19 -0.33 -6.81
N VAL A 164 -5.44 -0.36 -6.38
CA VAL A 164 -6.55 -1.12 -6.98
C VAL A 164 -7.66 -0.20 -7.47
N GLY A 165 -8.09 0.74 -6.63
CA GLY A 165 -9.11 1.73 -6.96
C GLY A 165 -8.61 2.78 -7.95
N SER A 166 -9.50 3.27 -8.82
CA SER A 166 -9.16 4.24 -9.87
C SER A 166 -8.47 5.50 -9.32
N ILE A 167 -8.94 6.01 -8.18
CA ILE A 167 -8.36 7.20 -7.53
C ILE A 167 -6.92 6.93 -7.05
N ALA A 168 -6.66 5.77 -6.44
CA ALA A 168 -5.33 5.40 -5.99
C ALA A 168 -4.36 5.22 -7.17
N ILE A 169 -4.82 4.56 -8.24
CA ILE A 169 -4.05 4.37 -9.47
C ILE A 169 -3.70 5.72 -10.11
N GLN A 170 -4.69 6.59 -10.29
CA GLN A 170 -4.50 7.92 -10.85
C GLN A 170 -3.50 8.74 -10.04
N ARG A 171 -3.63 8.73 -8.71
CA ARG A 171 -2.74 9.46 -7.82
C ARG A 171 -1.29 8.96 -7.89
N CYS A 172 -1.08 7.65 -7.99
CA CYS A 172 0.25 7.08 -8.21
C CYS A 172 0.82 7.51 -9.57
N GLN A 173 -0.02 7.54 -10.60
CA GLN A 173 0.38 7.94 -11.94
C GLN A 173 0.78 9.41 -12.00
N GLU A 174 -0.05 10.33 -11.51
CA GLU A 174 0.22 11.77 -11.48
C GLU A 174 1.53 12.08 -10.73
N ASN A 175 1.76 11.44 -9.57
CA ASN A 175 3.02 11.65 -8.85
C ASN A 175 4.24 11.08 -9.59
N THR A 176 4.08 9.99 -10.33
CA THR A 176 5.14 9.42 -11.16
C THR A 176 5.48 10.34 -12.33
N GLU A 177 4.48 10.88 -13.02
CA GLU A 177 4.63 11.82 -14.14
C GLU A 177 5.29 13.10 -13.67
N ASN A 178 4.80 13.72 -12.60
CA ASN A 178 5.41 14.94 -12.02
C ASN A 178 6.88 14.72 -11.60
N LEU A 179 7.22 13.54 -11.08
CA LEU A 179 8.61 13.25 -10.76
C LEU A 179 9.46 13.04 -12.01
N GLN A 180 8.90 12.44 -13.06
CA GLN A 180 9.59 12.26 -14.32
C GLN A 180 9.87 13.61 -14.99
N GLU A 181 8.91 14.52 -15.04
CA GLU A 181 9.11 15.90 -15.51
C GLU A 181 10.24 16.59 -14.74
N TRP A 182 10.23 16.45 -13.41
CA TRP A 182 11.31 17.00 -12.57
C TRP A 182 12.68 16.41 -12.91
N ILE A 183 12.78 15.12 -13.25
CA ILE A 183 14.02 14.46 -13.67
C ILE A 183 14.46 15.00 -15.03
N ASP A 184 13.54 15.13 -15.98
CA ASP A 184 13.82 15.58 -17.35
C ASP A 184 14.34 17.03 -17.35
N ASP A 185 13.81 17.90 -16.48
CA ASP A 185 14.26 19.28 -16.29
C ASP A 185 15.59 19.39 -15.50
N SER A 186 16.19 18.28 -15.06
CA SER A 186 17.38 18.31 -14.20
C SER A 186 18.59 18.97 -14.87
N SER A 187 18.78 18.75 -16.16
CA SER A 187 19.88 19.32 -16.95
C SER A 187 19.79 20.85 -17.02
N GLU A 188 18.58 21.40 -17.19
CA GLU A 188 18.34 22.82 -17.22
C GLU A 188 18.59 23.47 -15.86
N ARG A 189 18.17 22.81 -14.78
CA ARG A 189 18.45 23.27 -13.41
C ARG A 189 19.94 23.30 -13.08
N GLU A 190 20.70 22.28 -13.49
CA GLU A 190 22.17 22.28 -13.32
C GLU A 190 22.84 23.42 -14.09
N LEU A 191 22.40 23.64 -15.32
CA LEU A 191 22.90 24.77 -16.13
C LEU A 191 22.59 26.09 -15.46
N ASN A 192 21.36 26.33 -15.01
CA ASN A 192 20.93 27.52 -14.34
C ASN A 192 21.69 27.77 -13.02
N LYS A 193 22.01 26.70 -12.26
CA LYS A 193 22.84 26.77 -11.05
C LYS A 193 24.25 27.24 -11.39
N LYS A 194 24.90 26.67 -12.40
CA LYS A 194 26.24 27.07 -12.85
C LYS A 194 26.26 28.53 -13.31
N ILE A 195 25.28 28.93 -14.12
CA ILE A 195 25.16 30.34 -14.56
C ILE A 195 25.03 31.28 -13.34
N GLY A 196 24.22 30.90 -12.34
CA GLY A 196 24.06 31.69 -11.11
C GLY A 196 25.37 31.83 -10.31
N GLU A 197 26.16 30.76 -10.20
CA GLU A 197 27.49 30.77 -9.57
C GLU A 197 28.49 31.66 -10.32
N ASP A 198 28.51 31.55 -11.65
CA ASP A 198 29.38 32.40 -12.53
C ASP A 198 29.00 33.88 -12.42
N VAL A 199 27.70 34.18 -12.45
CA VAL A 199 27.19 35.57 -12.27
C VAL A 199 27.60 36.13 -10.92
N LYS A 200 27.46 35.37 -9.84
CA LYS A 200 27.88 35.75 -8.51
C LYS A 200 29.38 36.06 -8.46
N PHE A 201 30.20 35.17 -9.02
CA PHE A 201 31.64 35.34 -9.07
C PHE A 201 32.04 36.64 -9.83
N ILE A 202 31.40 36.91 -10.99
CA ILE A 202 31.62 38.17 -11.75
C ILE A 202 31.24 39.37 -10.92
N MET A 203 30.10 39.33 -10.21
CA MET A 203 29.68 40.45 -9.35
C MET A 203 30.64 40.70 -8.18
N ASP A 204 31.19 39.65 -7.59
CA ASP A 204 32.18 39.76 -6.52
C ASP A 204 33.49 40.38 -7.04
N LEU A 205 33.94 40.01 -8.24
CA LEU A 205 35.11 40.61 -8.90
C LEU A 205 34.88 42.10 -9.22
N LEU A 206 33.71 42.45 -9.73
CA LEU A 206 33.35 43.85 -10.01
C LEU A 206 33.31 44.68 -8.72
N ASN A 207 32.77 44.17 -7.65
CA ASN A 207 32.75 44.86 -6.37
C ASN A 207 34.17 45.05 -5.81
N LEU A 208 35.06 44.05 -5.96
CA LEU A 208 36.45 44.18 -5.57
C LEU A 208 37.16 45.25 -6.40
N ALA A 209 36.98 45.27 -7.72
CA ALA A 209 37.58 46.29 -8.59
C ALA A 209 37.10 47.71 -8.24
N VAL A 210 35.80 47.89 -8.01
CA VAL A 210 35.24 49.20 -7.60
C VAL A 210 35.80 49.65 -6.26
N THR A 211 35.97 48.75 -5.30
CA THR A 211 36.58 49.11 -3.99
C THR A 211 38.06 49.46 -4.09
N THR A 212 38.80 48.77 -4.98
CA THR A 212 40.22 49.04 -5.22
C THR A 212 40.44 50.37 -5.91
N LEU A 213 39.53 50.80 -6.81
CA LEU A 213 39.61 52.10 -7.53
C LEU A 213 39.20 53.30 -6.65
N LYS A 214 38.54 53.09 -5.53
CA LYS A 214 38.12 54.13 -4.59
C LYS A 214 39.15 54.44 -3.50
N ASN A 215 40.17 53.58 -3.35
CA ASN A 215 41.32 53.77 -2.45
C ASN A 215 42.55 54.24 -3.19
#